data_7ecacc5f88e2ab613987992e7601721f
#
_entry.id   7ecacc5f88e2ab613987992e7601721f
#
_cell.length_a   1.000
_cell.length_b   1.000
_cell.length_c   1.000
_cell.angle_alpha   90.00
_cell.angle_beta   90.00
_cell.angle_gamma   90.00
#
_symmetry.space_group_name_H-M   'P 1'
#
loop_
_entity.id
_entity.type
_entity.pdbx_description
1 polymer ?
#
loop_
_entity_poly.entity_id
_entity_poly.type
_entity_poly.pdbx_seq_one_letter_code
_entity_poly.pdbx_strand_id
1 'polypeptide(L)'
;MHRRENHQNGIKNVCRAVNNLTKTFNIHVFFPVHPNPNVKKVVRTILKDNHKVSLLEPLNYQDLLKLMDKIDLVLSDSGGLQEESPSFRNPILILRDSTERPEIIDAGGGLLIGTDEDKVYNMTKEIIENERKYKKMSSIKNPFGDGKTSNRIINKVVTNNEK
;
A
#
# COMPACT_ATOMS: atom_id res chain seq x y z
N MET A 1 2.82 7.89 -2.46
CA MET A 1 3.75 8.45 -1.44
C MET A 1 3.53 9.95 -1.34
N HIS A 2 3.32 10.46 -0.14
CA HIS A 2 3.01 11.89 0.06
C HIS A 2 3.59 12.49 1.35
N ARG A 3 4.12 11.66 2.26
CA ARG A 3 4.65 12.15 3.54
C ARG A 3 5.90 12.98 3.34
N ARG A 4 6.03 14.09 4.10
CA ARG A 4 7.14 15.07 3.99
C ARG A 4 8.51 14.44 4.20
N GLU A 5 8.62 13.45 5.08
CA GLU A 5 9.82 12.68 5.37
C GLU A 5 10.39 11.97 4.13
N ASN A 6 9.52 11.63 3.16
CA ASN A 6 9.88 10.89 1.94
C ASN A 6 10.18 11.79 0.72
N HIS A 7 10.00 13.11 0.84
CA HIS A 7 10.02 14.02 -0.33
C HIS A 7 11.39 14.25 -0.97
N GLN A 8 12.51 14.00 -0.28
CA GLN A 8 13.84 14.27 -0.86
C GLN A 8 14.41 13.02 -1.55
N ASN A 9 14.78 12.01 -0.79
CA ASN A 9 15.43 10.81 -1.33
C ASN A 9 14.49 9.60 -1.38
N GLY A 10 13.54 9.48 -0.46
CA GLY A 10 12.67 8.31 -0.34
C GLY A 10 11.87 8.02 -1.61
N ILE A 11 11.20 9.03 -2.20
CA ILE A 11 10.45 8.85 -3.44
C ILE A 11 11.35 8.45 -4.62
N LYS A 12 12.57 8.99 -4.68
CA LYS A 12 13.55 8.66 -5.72
C LYS A 12 14.01 7.21 -5.62
N ASN A 13 14.31 6.75 -4.41
CA ASN A 13 14.72 5.38 -4.13
C ASN A 13 13.61 4.39 -4.48
N VAL A 14 12.37 4.67 -4.05
CA VAL A 14 11.22 3.82 -4.38
C VAL A 14 10.98 3.76 -5.89
N CYS A 15 11.06 4.90 -6.61
CA CYS A 15 10.93 4.89 -8.07
C CYS A 15 12.02 4.06 -8.75
N ARG A 16 13.27 4.10 -8.26
CA ARG A 16 14.35 3.26 -8.79
C ARG A 16 14.13 1.78 -8.52
N ALA A 17 13.73 1.43 -7.29
CA ALA A 17 13.38 0.06 -6.94
C ALA A 17 12.24 -0.47 -7.84
N VAL A 18 11.16 0.30 -8.04
CA VAL A 18 10.05 -0.04 -8.94
C VAL A 18 10.53 -0.22 -10.37
N ASN A 19 11.38 0.68 -10.87
CA ASN A 19 11.94 0.57 -12.22
C ASN A 19 12.77 -0.72 -12.40
N ASN A 20 13.54 -1.10 -11.40
CA ASN A 20 14.34 -2.33 -11.41
C ASN A 20 13.46 -3.59 -11.30
N LEU A 21 12.44 -3.58 -10.44
CA LEU A 21 11.47 -4.68 -10.31
C LEU A 21 10.76 -4.99 -11.63
N THR A 22 10.30 -3.97 -12.35
CA THR A 22 9.60 -4.17 -13.63
C THR A 22 10.52 -4.67 -14.75
N LYS A 23 11.84 -4.45 -14.65
CA LYS A 23 12.84 -5.05 -15.56
C LYS A 23 13.09 -6.50 -15.24
N THR A 24 13.07 -6.86 -13.96
CA THR A 24 13.38 -8.22 -13.49
C THR A 24 12.17 -9.15 -13.61
N PHE A 25 10.97 -8.63 -13.31
CA PHE A 25 9.75 -9.42 -13.22
C PHE A 25 8.73 -9.02 -14.29
N ASN A 26 7.87 -9.96 -14.65
CA ASN A 26 6.73 -9.68 -15.52
C ASN A 26 5.55 -9.16 -14.68
N ILE A 27 5.70 -7.95 -14.16
CA ILE A 27 4.70 -7.25 -13.35
C ILE A 27 4.31 -5.93 -14.02
N HIS A 28 3.12 -5.45 -13.72
CA HIS A 28 2.66 -4.10 -14.08
C HIS A 28 2.41 -3.29 -12.81
N VAL A 29 2.87 -2.05 -12.79
CA VAL A 29 2.72 -1.15 -11.63
C VAL A 29 1.77 -0.02 -11.96
N PHE A 30 0.72 0.12 -11.18
CA PHE A 30 -0.17 1.28 -11.18
C PHE A 30 0.32 2.27 -10.12
N PHE A 31 0.68 3.46 -10.54
CA PHE A 31 1.27 4.48 -9.66
C PHE A 31 0.41 5.76 -9.65
N PRO A 32 -0.60 5.88 -8.76
CA PRO A 32 -1.29 7.14 -8.54
C PRO A 32 -0.32 8.19 -8.01
N VAL A 33 -0.05 9.22 -8.81
CA VAL A 33 0.98 10.22 -8.51
C VAL A 33 0.37 11.35 -7.69
N HIS A 34 0.95 11.60 -6.52
CA HIS A 34 0.52 12.72 -5.67
C HIS A 34 0.68 14.06 -6.41
N PRO A 35 -0.29 15.01 -6.28
CA PRO A 35 -0.32 16.25 -7.07
C PRO A 35 0.83 17.23 -6.78
N ASN A 36 1.59 17.02 -5.71
CA ASN A 36 2.76 17.84 -5.39
C ASN A 36 3.76 17.88 -6.56
N PRO A 37 4.13 19.09 -7.06
CA PRO A 37 5.04 19.24 -8.21
C PRO A 37 6.39 18.55 -8.03
N ASN A 38 6.94 18.55 -6.82
CA ASN A 38 8.21 17.89 -6.51
C ASN A 38 8.11 16.37 -6.67
N VAL A 39 7.00 15.77 -6.23
CA VAL A 39 6.73 14.33 -6.41
C VAL A 39 6.53 14.03 -7.89
N LYS A 40 5.67 14.78 -8.58
CA LYS A 40 5.43 14.60 -10.04
C LYS A 40 6.73 14.67 -10.84
N LYS A 41 7.60 15.64 -10.55
CA LYS A 41 8.89 15.80 -11.25
C LYS A 41 9.77 14.56 -11.09
N VAL A 42 9.96 14.08 -9.86
CA VAL A 42 10.82 12.91 -9.58
C VAL A 42 10.26 11.64 -10.22
N VAL A 43 8.97 11.37 -10.02
CA VAL A 43 8.31 10.18 -10.56
C VAL A 43 8.40 10.15 -12.10
N ARG A 44 8.05 11.25 -12.77
CA ARG A 44 8.14 11.35 -14.24
C ARG A 44 9.57 11.20 -14.74
N THR A 45 10.57 11.81 -14.07
CA THR A 45 11.96 11.70 -14.50
C THR A 45 12.46 10.25 -14.53
N ILE A 46 12.00 9.41 -13.59
CA ILE A 46 12.52 8.05 -13.46
C ILE A 46 11.64 7.01 -14.19
N LEU A 47 10.31 7.21 -14.20
CA LEU A 47 9.38 6.18 -14.62
C LEU A 47 8.60 6.47 -15.92
N LYS A 48 8.68 7.67 -16.52
CA LYS A 48 7.87 8.05 -17.70
C LYS A 48 8.08 7.13 -18.91
N ASP A 49 9.30 6.61 -19.09
CA ASP A 49 9.66 5.78 -20.25
C ASP A 49 9.54 4.27 -19.96
N ASN A 50 8.99 3.90 -18.78
CA ASN A 50 8.80 2.51 -18.40
C ASN A 50 7.38 2.05 -18.75
N HIS A 51 7.23 1.29 -19.84
CA HIS A 51 5.93 0.80 -20.33
C HIS A 51 5.18 -0.15 -19.38
N LYS A 52 5.87 -0.70 -18.37
CA LYS A 52 5.27 -1.52 -17.33
C LYS A 52 4.80 -0.70 -16.11
N VAL A 53 4.89 0.63 -16.17
CA VAL A 53 4.42 1.53 -15.11
C VAL A 53 3.37 2.48 -15.66
N SER A 54 2.15 2.37 -15.19
CA SER A 54 1.07 3.32 -15.46
C SER A 54 1.08 4.44 -14.42
N LEU A 55 1.52 5.64 -14.83
CA LEU A 55 1.44 6.84 -14.00
C LEU A 55 0.02 7.40 -14.07
N LEU A 56 -0.73 7.34 -12.99
CA LEU A 56 -2.12 7.77 -12.90
C LEU A 56 -2.20 9.13 -12.20
N GLU A 57 -3.19 9.94 -12.56
CA GLU A 57 -3.58 11.07 -11.71
C GLU A 57 -4.20 10.54 -10.40
N PRO A 58 -4.29 11.39 -9.35
CA PRO A 58 -4.90 10.98 -8.09
C PRO A 58 -6.29 10.38 -8.30
N LEU A 59 -6.50 9.17 -7.80
CA LEU A 59 -7.78 8.48 -7.91
C LEU A 59 -8.76 9.01 -6.87
N ASN A 60 -10.04 9.08 -7.23
CA ASN A 60 -11.10 9.17 -6.24
C ASN A 60 -11.23 7.85 -5.47
N TYR A 61 -11.97 7.86 -4.37
CA TYR A 61 -12.05 6.69 -3.49
C TYR A 61 -12.64 5.45 -4.18
N GLN A 62 -13.68 5.63 -5.00
CA GLN A 62 -14.33 4.50 -5.71
C GLN A 62 -13.38 3.84 -6.71
N ASP A 63 -12.62 4.62 -7.46
CA ASP A 63 -11.67 4.09 -8.44
C ASP A 63 -10.45 3.47 -7.76
N LEU A 64 -10.04 4.01 -6.59
CA LEU A 64 -9.02 3.37 -5.75
C LEU A 64 -9.46 1.97 -5.30
N LEU A 65 -10.70 1.82 -4.79
CA LEU A 65 -11.21 0.51 -4.38
C LEU A 65 -11.30 -0.49 -5.54
N LYS A 66 -11.72 -0.04 -6.74
CA LYS A 66 -11.71 -0.89 -7.95
C LYS A 66 -10.30 -1.33 -8.31
N LEU A 67 -9.31 -0.45 -8.16
CA LEU A 67 -7.91 -0.79 -8.39
C LEU A 67 -7.42 -1.80 -7.36
N MET A 68 -7.73 -1.57 -6.07
CA MET A 68 -7.37 -2.49 -4.98
C MET A 68 -7.91 -3.92 -5.18
N ASP A 69 -9.07 -4.07 -5.83
CA ASP A 69 -9.66 -5.37 -6.17
C ASP A 69 -8.91 -6.12 -7.30
N LYS A 70 -8.05 -5.44 -8.04
CA LYS A 70 -7.37 -5.97 -9.23
C LYS A 70 -5.86 -6.13 -9.09
N ILE A 71 -5.30 -5.71 -7.98
CA ILE A 71 -3.86 -5.78 -7.72
C ILE A 71 -3.54 -6.85 -6.69
N ASP A 72 -2.30 -7.30 -6.70
CA ASP A 72 -1.83 -8.39 -5.83
C ASP A 72 -1.01 -7.87 -4.64
N LEU A 73 -0.43 -6.68 -4.73
CA LEU A 73 0.51 -6.16 -3.73
C LEU A 73 0.45 -4.64 -3.67
N VAL A 74 0.50 -4.09 -2.47
CA VAL A 74 0.52 -2.64 -2.22
C VAL A 74 1.86 -2.20 -1.67
N LEU A 75 2.44 -1.14 -2.24
CA LEU A 75 3.57 -0.39 -1.68
C LEU A 75 3.08 1.01 -1.33
N SER A 76 3.02 1.38 -0.05
CA SER A 76 2.45 2.67 0.34
C SER A 76 2.96 3.21 1.68
N ASP A 77 2.95 4.55 1.81
CA ASP A 77 3.15 5.27 3.08
C ASP A 77 1.82 5.74 3.72
N SER A 78 0.67 5.40 3.10
CA SER A 78 -0.66 5.79 3.55
C SER A 78 -1.18 4.93 4.70
N GLY A 79 -1.65 5.57 5.80
CA GLY A 79 -2.33 4.87 6.88
C GLY A 79 -3.65 4.23 6.45
N GLY A 80 -4.45 4.92 5.61
CA GLY A 80 -5.72 4.39 5.11
C GLY A 80 -5.54 3.11 4.30
N LEU A 81 -4.53 3.06 3.41
CA LEU A 81 -4.25 1.85 2.64
C LEU A 81 -3.79 0.67 3.51
N GLN A 82 -3.17 0.93 4.67
CA GLN A 82 -2.85 -0.12 5.64
C GLN A 82 -4.12 -0.74 6.25
N GLU A 83 -5.16 0.07 6.47
CA GLU A 83 -6.46 -0.41 7.00
C GLU A 83 -7.30 -1.13 5.93
N GLU A 84 -7.20 -0.71 4.67
CA GLU A 84 -8.03 -1.19 3.57
C GLU A 84 -7.47 -2.44 2.88
N SER A 85 -6.14 -2.52 2.71
CA SER A 85 -5.47 -3.62 1.99
C SER A 85 -5.91 -5.02 2.42
N PRO A 86 -6.08 -5.33 3.72
CA PRO A 86 -6.49 -6.67 4.14
C PRO A 86 -7.89 -7.06 3.67
N SER A 87 -8.79 -6.08 3.47
CA SER A 87 -10.14 -6.36 2.96
C SER A 87 -10.13 -6.85 1.51
N PHE A 88 -9.08 -6.50 0.75
CA PHE A 88 -8.84 -6.94 -0.62
C PHE A 88 -7.85 -8.10 -0.71
N ARG A 89 -7.38 -8.64 0.42
CA ARG A 89 -6.35 -9.68 0.50
C ARG A 89 -5.01 -9.27 -0.13
N ASN A 90 -4.72 -7.98 -0.13
CA ASN A 90 -3.47 -7.44 -0.65
C ASN A 90 -2.44 -7.31 0.47
N PRO A 91 -1.33 -8.05 0.44
CA PRO A 91 -0.19 -7.76 1.28
C PRO A 91 0.25 -6.31 1.10
N ILE A 92 0.69 -5.66 2.18
CA ILE A 92 1.19 -4.28 2.10
C ILE A 92 2.63 -4.15 2.58
N LEU A 93 3.46 -3.54 1.74
CA LEU A 93 4.81 -3.11 2.08
C LEU A 93 4.77 -1.63 2.44
N ILE A 94 5.01 -1.34 3.72
CA ILE A 94 4.84 0.00 4.29
C ILE A 94 6.14 0.77 4.13
N LEU A 95 6.11 1.81 3.29
CA LEU A 95 7.24 2.67 2.90
C LEU A 95 7.52 3.72 3.98
N ARG A 96 7.74 3.28 5.22
CA ARG A 96 7.97 4.11 6.40
C ARG A 96 8.89 3.41 7.39
N ASP A 97 9.51 4.18 8.28
CA ASP A 97 10.33 3.65 9.39
C ASP A 97 9.49 3.31 10.62
N SER A 98 8.29 3.89 10.75
CA SER A 98 7.32 3.61 11.80
C SER A 98 5.90 3.70 11.26
N THR A 99 4.94 3.06 11.95
CA THR A 99 3.52 3.15 11.60
C THR A 99 2.65 3.34 12.83
N GLU A 100 1.55 4.08 12.67
CA GLU A 100 0.49 4.21 13.67
C GLU A 100 -0.55 3.06 13.56
N ARG A 101 -0.26 2.05 12.77
CA ARG A 101 -1.13 0.89 12.49
C ARG A 101 -0.35 -0.41 12.75
N PRO A 102 0.11 -0.67 13.98
CA PRO A 102 0.87 -1.89 14.30
C PRO A 102 0.04 -3.17 14.05
N GLU A 103 -1.29 -3.07 14.12
CA GLU A 103 -2.21 -4.19 13.98
C GLU A 103 -2.03 -4.95 12.65
N ILE A 104 -1.70 -4.26 11.55
CA ILE A 104 -1.47 -4.92 10.25
C ILE A 104 -0.18 -5.73 10.24
N ILE A 105 0.82 -5.28 10.99
CA ILE A 105 2.10 -5.98 11.14
C ILE A 105 1.91 -7.20 12.04
N ASP A 106 1.27 -7.03 13.18
CA ASP A 106 1.00 -8.08 14.15
C ASP A 106 0.11 -9.18 13.56
N ALA A 107 -0.86 -8.82 12.74
CA ALA A 107 -1.68 -9.76 11.98
C ALA A 107 -0.90 -10.47 10.86
N GLY A 108 0.28 -9.99 10.48
CA GLY A 108 1.12 -10.57 9.43
C GLY A 108 0.74 -10.19 7.99
N GLY A 109 -0.11 -9.18 7.78
CA GLY A 109 -0.51 -8.70 6.45
C GLY A 109 0.35 -7.57 5.90
N GLY A 110 1.14 -6.93 6.75
CA GLY A 110 2.02 -5.82 6.40
C GLY A 110 3.46 -6.01 6.85
N LEU A 111 4.40 -5.39 6.13
CA LEU A 111 5.80 -5.31 6.51
C LEU A 111 6.29 -3.87 6.46
N LEU A 112 6.95 -3.41 7.52
CA LEU A 112 7.57 -2.10 7.58
C LEU A 112 8.95 -2.15 6.91
N ILE A 113 9.11 -1.50 5.76
CA ILE A 113 10.30 -1.64 4.94
C ILE A 113 11.07 -0.33 4.70
N GLY A 114 10.52 0.82 5.12
CA GLY A 114 11.17 2.12 4.84
C GLY A 114 11.21 2.47 3.37
N THR A 115 12.15 3.33 2.99
CA THR A 115 12.28 3.84 1.62
C THR A 115 13.68 3.66 1.04
N ASP A 116 14.50 2.80 1.63
CA ASP A 116 15.79 2.41 1.05
C ASP A 116 15.59 1.60 -0.24
N GLU A 117 16.34 1.92 -1.30
CA GLU A 117 16.15 1.35 -2.64
C GLU A 117 16.32 -0.17 -2.63
N ASP A 118 17.41 -0.66 -2.02
CA ASP A 118 17.73 -2.08 -1.99
C ASP A 118 16.73 -2.86 -1.14
N LYS A 119 16.34 -2.29 -0.01
CA LYS A 119 15.35 -2.91 0.88
C LYS A 119 13.97 -2.99 0.22
N VAL A 120 13.51 -1.92 -0.45
CA VAL A 120 12.26 -1.92 -1.21
C VAL A 120 12.30 -2.96 -2.33
N TYR A 121 13.40 -3.02 -3.09
CA TYR A 121 13.57 -4.01 -4.14
C TYR A 121 13.55 -5.44 -3.58
N ASN A 122 14.39 -5.75 -2.60
CA ASN A 122 14.57 -7.10 -2.09
C ASN A 122 13.32 -7.63 -1.37
N MET A 123 12.66 -6.80 -0.56
CA MET A 123 11.44 -7.21 0.13
C MET A 123 10.26 -7.41 -0.82
N THR A 124 10.16 -6.58 -1.87
CA THR A 124 9.13 -6.75 -2.91
C THR A 124 9.40 -8.03 -3.71
N LYS A 125 10.64 -8.23 -4.14
CA LYS A 125 11.09 -9.46 -4.81
C LYS A 125 10.74 -10.70 -4.00
N GLU A 126 11.02 -10.71 -2.71
CA GLU A 126 10.72 -11.85 -1.83
C GLU A 126 9.22 -12.20 -1.82
N ILE A 127 8.34 -11.19 -1.79
CA ILE A 127 6.88 -11.44 -1.84
C ILE A 127 6.46 -11.99 -3.22
N ILE A 128 7.06 -11.51 -4.30
CA ILE A 128 6.75 -11.98 -5.67
C ILE A 128 7.21 -13.43 -5.87
N GLU A 129 8.39 -13.79 -5.38
CA GLU A 129 8.99 -15.11 -5.59
C GLU A 129 8.53 -16.17 -4.58
N ASN A 130 8.07 -15.77 -3.40
CA ASN A 130 7.68 -16.67 -2.32
C ASN A 130 6.15 -16.77 -2.19
N GLU A 131 5.55 -17.66 -2.98
CA GLU A 131 4.10 -17.89 -2.96
C GLU A 131 3.55 -18.22 -1.56
N ARG A 132 4.31 -18.97 -0.75
CA ARG A 132 3.90 -19.30 0.62
C ARG A 132 3.81 -18.06 1.51
N LYS A 133 4.80 -17.16 1.40
CA LYS A 133 4.82 -15.89 2.15
C LYS A 133 3.68 -14.99 1.68
N TYR A 134 3.50 -14.85 0.37
CA TYR A 134 2.38 -14.12 -0.23
C TYR A 134 1.03 -14.63 0.29
N LYS A 135 0.76 -15.94 0.19
CA LYS A 135 -0.48 -16.55 0.66
C LYS A 135 -0.71 -16.34 2.17
N LYS A 136 0.34 -16.46 2.98
CA LYS A 136 0.24 -16.18 4.42
C LYS A 136 -0.19 -14.74 4.68
N MET A 137 0.41 -13.76 3.99
CA MET A 137 0.11 -12.35 4.17
C MET A 137 -1.29 -11.97 3.63
N SER A 138 -1.68 -12.53 2.48
CA SER A 138 -2.97 -12.24 1.82
C SER A 138 -4.18 -12.91 2.47
N SER A 139 -3.97 -13.92 3.31
CA SER A 139 -5.05 -14.70 3.94
C SER A 139 -5.44 -14.23 5.34
N ILE A 140 -4.82 -13.16 5.85
CA ILE A 140 -5.15 -12.65 7.18
C ILE A 140 -6.59 -12.11 7.23
N LYS A 141 -7.19 -12.19 8.40
CA LYS A 141 -8.43 -11.45 8.66
C LYS A 141 -8.08 -9.98 8.87
N ASN A 142 -8.91 -9.06 8.31
CA ASN A 142 -8.68 -7.63 8.50
C ASN A 142 -8.73 -7.28 10.01
N PRO A 143 -7.61 -6.80 10.60
CA PRO A 143 -7.54 -6.49 12.03
C PRO A 143 -8.30 -5.21 12.39
N PHE A 144 -8.64 -4.35 11.42
CA PHE A 144 -9.27 -3.05 11.66
C PHE A 144 -10.79 -3.11 11.69
N GLY A 145 -11.39 -4.28 11.43
CA GLY A 145 -12.83 -4.48 11.57
C GLY A 145 -13.48 -5.27 10.44
N ASP A 146 -14.80 -5.43 10.57
CA ASP A 146 -15.64 -6.23 9.67
C ASP A 146 -16.75 -5.39 8.99
N GLY A 147 -16.68 -4.07 9.06
CA GLY A 147 -17.67 -3.15 8.50
C GLY A 147 -18.99 -3.02 9.30
N LYS A 148 -19.12 -3.70 10.45
CA LYS A 148 -20.38 -3.72 11.25
C LYS A 148 -20.37 -2.79 12.46
N THR A 149 -19.41 -1.88 12.55
CA THR A 149 -19.23 -0.97 13.71
C THR A 149 -20.46 -0.10 13.93
N SER A 150 -21.03 0.49 12.86
CA SER A 150 -22.24 1.32 12.96
C SER A 150 -23.42 0.56 13.60
N ASN A 151 -23.66 -0.68 13.19
CA ASN A 151 -24.70 -1.51 13.76
C ASN A 151 -24.47 -1.80 15.26
N ARG A 152 -23.21 -2.05 15.64
CA ARG A 152 -22.85 -2.26 17.05
C ARG A 152 -23.09 -1.00 17.88
N ILE A 153 -22.75 0.17 17.35
CA ILE A 153 -22.98 1.46 18.03
C ILE A 153 -24.47 1.70 18.21
N ILE A 154 -25.27 1.56 17.13
CA ILE A 154 -26.73 1.76 17.18
C ILE A 154 -27.35 0.82 18.21
N ASN A 155 -27.06 -0.47 18.17
CA ASN A 155 -27.60 -1.44 19.11
C ASN A 155 -27.24 -1.07 20.56
N LYS A 156 -26.00 -0.61 20.79
CA LYS A 156 -25.56 -0.20 22.15
C LYS A 156 -26.28 1.03 22.65
N VAL A 157 -26.51 2.02 21.77
CA VAL A 157 -27.24 3.26 22.11
C VAL A 157 -28.71 2.95 22.43
N VAL A 158 -29.37 2.18 21.56
CA VAL A 158 -30.79 1.82 21.75
C VAL A 158 -30.99 1.03 23.05
N THR A 159 -30.19 -0.02 23.30
CA THR A 159 -30.33 -0.84 24.53
C THR A 159 -29.99 -0.10 25.81
N ASN A 160 -29.20 0.98 25.77
CA ASN A 160 -28.93 1.79 26.96
C ASN A 160 -30.01 2.84 27.22
N ASN A 161 -30.85 3.19 26.23
CA ASN A 161 -31.96 4.12 26.41
C ASN A 161 -33.27 3.43 26.92
N GLU A 162 -33.28 2.10 26.99
CA GLU A 162 -34.42 1.32 27.53
C GLU A 162 -34.26 0.99 29.02
N LYS A 163 -33.24 1.53 29.70
CA LYS A 163 -33.02 1.45 31.16
C LYS A 163 -33.22 2.81 31.80
#